data_64a67a55470c54d02cf5b86c692d7033
#
_entry.id   64a67a55470c54d02cf5b86c692d7033
#
_cell.length_a   1.000
_cell.length_b   1.000
_cell.length_c   1.000
_cell.angle_alpha   90.00
_cell.angle_beta   90.00
_cell.angle_gamma   90.00
#
_symmetry.space_group_name_H-M   'P 1'
#
loop_
_entity.id
_entity.type
_entity.pdbx_description
1 polymer ?
#
loop_
_entity_poly.entity_id
_entity_poly.type
_entity_poly.pdbx_seq_one_letter_code
_entity_poly.pdbx_strand_id
1 'polypeptide(L)'
;MFKKILIANRGEIACRIARTCRRLGVAVAGVHSSADRDGLHVRQIGESVEIGGAPASESYLRIDAVIAAAKSVGAEAIHPGFGFLAENAAFARAVEAAGLVFIGPTADVIERLGDKAAAKREAK
;
A
#
# COMPACT_ATOMS: atom_id res chain seq x y z
N MET A 1 2.37 4.28 18.65
CA MET A 1 2.18 3.20 17.66
C MET A 1 0.78 3.28 17.05
N PHE A 2 0.63 2.90 15.81
CA PHE A 2 -0.67 2.91 15.13
C PHE A 2 -1.60 1.85 15.72
N LYS A 3 -2.89 2.15 15.76
CA LYS A 3 -3.90 1.17 16.15
C LYS A 3 -4.25 0.24 14.99
N LYS A 4 -4.24 0.77 13.76
CA LYS A 4 -4.60 0.01 12.56
C LYS A 4 -3.85 0.52 11.33
N ILE A 5 -3.36 -0.42 10.53
CA ILE A 5 -2.61 -0.15 9.29
C ILE A 5 -3.32 -0.83 8.13
N LEU A 6 -3.48 -0.12 7.01
CA LEU A 6 -3.90 -0.73 5.75
C LEU A 6 -2.66 -1.22 5.01
N ILE A 7 -2.70 -2.48 4.56
CA ILE A 7 -1.63 -3.07 3.75
C ILE A 7 -2.03 -2.97 2.28
N ALA A 8 -1.38 -2.10 1.53
CA ALA A 8 -1.70 -1.82 0.13
C ALA A 8 -0.83 -2.67 -0.80
N ASN A 9 -0.92 -3.98 -0.65
CA ASN A 9 -0.19 -4.93 -1.47
C ASN A 9 -0.93 -6.28 -1.47
N ARG A 10 -0.36 -7.28 -2.14
CA ARG A 10 -0.98 -8.59 -2.28
C ARG A 10 0.00 -9.72 -2.04
N GLY A 11 -0.52 -10.95 -1.97
CA GLY A 11 0.29 -12.16 -1.90
C GLY A 11 1.13 -12.27 -0.64
N GLU A 12 2.27 -12.92 -0.75
CA GLU A 12 3.15 -13.22 0.40
C GLU A 12 3.69 -11.95 1.07
N ILE A 13 3.93 -10.89 0.31
CA ILE A 13 4.39 -9.61 0.88
C ILE A 13 3.36 -9.07 1.86
N ALA A 14 2.09 -9.05 1.47
CA ALA A 14 1.01 -8.59 2.33
C ALA A 14 0.88 -9.47 3.58
N CYS A 15 1.01 -10.78 3.42
CA CYS A 15 0.97 -11.73 4.53
C CYS A 15 2.10 -11.49 5.55
N ARG A 16 3.32 -11.24 5.07
CA ARG A 16 4.47 -10.98 5.93
C ARG A 16 4.29 -9.70 6.75
N ILE A 17 3.80 -8.65 6.11
CA ILE A 17 3.53 -7.39 6.79
C ILE A 17 2.45 -7.60 7.87
N ALA A 18 1.39 -8.31 7.53
CA ALA A 18 0.31 -8.61 8.48
C ALA A 18 0.82 -9.38 9.70
N ARG A 19 1.68 -10.37 9.50
CA ARG A 19 2.26 -11.14 10.62
C ARG A 19 3.09 -10.27 11.54
N THR A 20 3.88 -9.37 10.98
CA THR A 20 4.70 -8.44 11.76
C THR A 20 3.82 -7.47 12.56
N CYS A 21 2.81 -6.91 11.93
CA CYS A 21 1.88 -5.99 12.60
C CYS A 21 1.18 -6.69 13.78
N ARG A 22 0.71 -7.91 13.58
CA ARG A 22 0.04 -8.68 14.65
C ARG A 22 0.96 -8.96 15.83
N ARG A 23 2.22 -9.27 15.57
CA ARG A 23 3.21 -9.45 16.64
C ARG A 23 3.42 -8.17 17.46
N LEU A 24 3.27 -7.02 16.82
CA LEU A 24 3.41 -5.71 17.47
C LEU A 24 2.09 -5.23 18.11
N GLY A 25 1.01 -6.01 18.00
CA GLY A 25 -0.29 -5.63 18.54
C GLY A 25 -1.04 -4.61 17.70
N VAL A 26 -0.69 -4.48 16.41
CA VAL A 26 -1.34 -3.53 15.49
C VAL A 26 -2.37 -4.25 14.64
N ALA A 27 -3.59 -3.76 14.61
CA ALA A 27 -4.64 -4.30 13.75
C ALA A 27 -4.32 -4.01 12.28
N VAL A 28 -4.75 -4.90 11.39
CA VAL A 28 -4.49 -4.78 9.95
C VAL A 28 -5.77 -4.91 9.14
N ALA A 29 -5.79 -4.23 8.00
CA ALA A 29 -6.76 -4.44 6.94
C ALA A 29 -5.99 -4.48 5.62
N GLY A 30 -6.56 -5.09 4.60
CA GLY A 30 -5.93 -5.19 3.29
C GLY A 30 -6.81 -4.68 2.19
N VAL A 31 -6.29 -4.76 0.98
CA VAL A 31 -7.01 -4.47 -0.26
C VAL A 31 -6.84 -5.65 -1.21
N HIS A 32 -7.76 -5.81 -2.15
CA HIS A 32 -7.65 -6.85 -3.16
C HIS A 32 -8.35 -6.45 -4.45
N SER A 33 -7.85 -6.96 -5.57
CA SER A 33 -8.55 -6.88 -6.84
C SER A 33 -9.65 -7.94 -6.89
N SER A 34 -10.55 -7.84 -7.87
CA SER A 34 -11.59 -8.84 -8.07
C SER A 34 -11.03 -10.25 -8.29
N ALA A 35 -9.86 -10.36 -8.90
CA ALA A 35 -9.19 -11.65 -9.14
C ALA A 35 -8.65 -12.26 -7.85
N ASP A 36 -8.37 -11.46 -6.84
CA ASP A 36 -7.75 -11.89 -5.58
C ASP A 36 -8.74 -12.09 -4.43
N ARG A 37 -10.05 -12.12 -4.70
CA ARG A 37 -11.07 -12.27 -3.65
C ARG A 37 -10.81 -13.45 -2.71
N ASP A 38 -10.32 -14.57 -3.25
CA ASP A 38 -10.01 -15.76 -2.48
C ASP A 38 -8.51 -15.94 -2.27
N GLY A 39 -7.74 -14.86 -2.46
CA GLY A 39 -6.29 -14.90 -2.33
C GLY A 39 -5.82 -15.18 -0.91
N LEU A 40 -4.59 -15.68 -0.79
CA LEU A 40 -3.99 -16.03 0.49
C LEU A 40 -3.96 -14.82 1.45
N HIS A 41 -3.58 -13.63 0.96
CA HIS A 41 -3.50 -12.44 1.81
C HIS A 41 -4.88 -12.02 2.31
N VAL A 42 -5.93 -12.17 1.51
CA VAL A 42 -7.30 -11.86 1.93
C VAL A 42 -7.72 -12.74 3.10
N ARG A 43 -7.43 -14.05 3.02
CA ARG A 43 -7.74 -14.99 4.10
C ARG A 43 -6.94 -14.72 5.36
N GLN A 44 -5.65 -14.45 5.22
CA GLN A 44 -4.77 -14.24 6.37
C GLN A 44 -4.99 -12.90 7.06
N ILE A 45 -5.26 -11.85 6.31
CA ILE A 45 -5.54 -10.53 6.87
C ILE A 45 -6.94 -10.48 7.47
N GLY A 46 -7.91 -11.10 6.83
CA GLY A 46 -9.29 -11.15 7.30
C GLY A 46 -10.13 -9.99 6.80
N GLU A 47 -9.86 -8.77 7.25
CA GLU A 47 -10.54 -7.57 6.78
C GLU A 47 -9.86 -7.05 5.51
N SER A 48 -10.57 -7.03 4.39
CA SER A 48 -10.00 -6.58 3.12
C SER A 48 -11.08 -5.91 2.26
N VAL A 49 -10.68 -4.87 1.52
CA VAL A 49 -11.59 -4.08 0.67
C VAL A 49 -11.25 -4.35 -0.79
N GLU A 50 -12.27 -4.67 -1.58
CA GLU A 50 -12.08 -4.83 -3.02
C GLU A 50 -11.94 -3.44 -3.66
N ILE A 51 -10.87 -3.24 -4.43
CA ILE A 51 -10.52 -1.92 -4.95
C ILE A 51 -10.58 -1.81 -6.48
N GLY A 52 -10.96 -2.84 -7.16
CA GLY A 52 -11.15 -2.78 -8.62
C GLY A 52 -10.89 -4.09 -9.33
N GLY A 53 -10.75 -4.03 -10.64
CA GLY A 53 -10.59 -5.18 -11.50
C GLY A 53 -9.25 -5.88 -11.40
N ALA A 54 -9.11 -7.00 -12.11
CA ALA A 54 -7.93 -7.86 -12.04
C ALA A 54 -6.61 -7.16 -12.44
N PRO A 55 -6.54 -6.32 -13.49
CA PRO A 55 -5.30 -5.62 -13.80
C PRO A 55 -4.90 -4.66 -12.67
N ALA A 56 -3.60 -4.60 -12.37
CA ALA A 56 -3.08 -3.71 -11.33
C ALA A 56 -3.47 -2.25 -11.57
N SER A 57 -3.50 -1.81 -12.83
CA SER A 57 -3.93 -0.45 -13.20
C SER A 57 -5.36 -0.13 -12.79
N GLU A 58 -6.20 -1.14 -12.60
CA GLU A 58 -7.59 -0.99 -12.18
C GLU A 58 -7.79 -1.24 -10.69
N SER A 59 -6.75 -1.55 -9.95
CA SER A 59 -6.83 -1.90 -8.53
C SER A 59 -5.61 -1.40 -7.73
N TYR A 60 -4.55 -2.19 -7.64
CA TYR A 60 -3.41 -1.90 -6.75
C TYR A 60 -2.65 -0.62 -7.11
N LEU A 61 -2.78 -0.11 -8.33
CA LEU A 61 -2.17 1.15 -8.76
C LEU A 61 -3.12 2.35 -8.69
N ARG A 62 -4.34 2.15 -8.21
CA ARG A 62 -5.32 3.24 -8.06
C ARG A 62 -5.16 3.93 -6.72
N ILE A 63 -4.52 5.10 -6.75
CA ILE A 63 -4.27 5.91 -5.55
C ILE A 63 -5.58 6.25 -4.81
N ASP A 64 -6.59 6.72 -5.53
CA ASP A 64 -7.88 7.09 -4.96
C ASP A 64 -8.58 5.92 -4.27
N ALA A 65 -8.57 4.75 -4.89
CA ALA A 65 -9.22 3.56 -4.35
C ALA A 65 -8.53 3.06 -3.08
N VAL A 66 -7.20 3.08 -3.05
CA VAL A 66 -6.43 2.65 -1.88
C VAL A 66 -6.67 3.59 -0.69
N ILE A 67 -6.66 4.90 -0.93
CA ILE A 67 -6.92 5.89 0.13
C ILE A 67 -8.35 5.77 0.65
N ALA A 68 -9.33 5.61 -0.25
CA ALA A 68 -10.73 5.42 0.15
C ALA A 68 -10.89 4.15 1.01
N ALA A 69 -10.21 3.07 0.64
CA ALA A 69 -10.22 1.83 1.42
C ALA A 69 -9.66 2.05 2.83
N ALA A 70 -8.54 2.75 2.95
CA ALA A 70 -7.94 3.06 4.25
C ALA A 70 -8.90 3.82 5.16
N LYS A 71 -9.57 4.82 4.61
CA LYS A 71 -10.55 5.60 5.36
C LYS A 71 -11.75 4.77 5.76
N SER A 72 -12.22 3.89 4.88
CA SER A 72 -13.40 3.06 5.14
C SER A 72 -13.20 2.08 6.30
N VAL A 73 -11.98 1.61 6.51
CA VAL A 73 -11.65 0.66 7.58
C VAL A 73 -11.10 1.35 8.85
N GLY A 74 -10.97 2.66 8.83
CA GLY A 74 -10.45 3.42 9.97
C GLY A 74 -8.96 3.25 10.19
N ALA A 75 -8.18 2.98 9.13
CA ALA A 75 -6.73 2.88 9.23
C ALA A 75 -6.09 4.25 9.47
N GLU A 76 -5.03 4.27 10.23
CA GLU A 76 -4.26 5.49 10.53
C GLU A 76 -3.06 5.64 9.59
N ALA A 77 -2.61 4.54 9.01
CA ALA A 77 -1.43 4.50 8.15
C ALA A 77 -1.62 3.50 7.01
N ILE A 78 -0.83 3.67 5.95
CA ILE A 78 -0.80 2.76 4.82
C ILE A 78 0.62 2.24 4.65
N HIS A 79 0.76 0.91 4.61
CA HIS A 79 2.02 0.24 4.30
C HIS A 79 1.94 -0.30 2.87
N PRO A 80 2.69 0.26 1.93
CA PRO A 80 2.58 -0.13 0.52
C PRO A 80 3.33 -1.42 0.16
N GLY A 81 4.20 -1.93 1.03
CA GLY A 81 5.04 -3.08 0.74
C GLY A 81 6.10 -2.77 -0.30
N PHE A 82 6.27 -3.66 -1.27
CA PHE A 82 7.19 -3.51 -2.39
C PHE A 82 6.41 -3.44 -3.71
N GLY A 83 6.92 -2.66 -4.67
CA GLY A 83 6.27 -2.50 -5.96
C GLY A 83 4.97 -1.71 -5.87
N PHE A 84 4.14 -1.80 -6.91
CA PHE A 84 2.89 -1.05 -7.02
C PHE A 84 3.09 0.44 -6.68
N LEU A 85 2.45 0.93 -5.62
CA LEU A 85 2.54 2.34 -5.23
C LEU A 85 3.67 2.65 -4.24
N ALA A 86 4.47 1.66 -3.85
CA ALA A 86 5.52 1.84 -2.83
C ALA A 86 6.56 2.91 -3.19
N GLU A 87 6.85 3.06 -4.48
CA GLU A 87 7.84 4.03 -4.99
C GLU A 87 7.18 5.20 -5.72
N ASN A 88 5.89 5.43 -5.49
CA ASN A 88 5.13 6.47 -6.16
C ASN A 88 5.01 7.70 -5.25
N ALA A 89 5.71 8.79 -5.60
CA ALA A 89 5.71 10.01 -4.81
C ALA A 89 4.33 10.68 -4.75
N ALA A 90 3.57 10.61 -5.84
CA ALA A 90 2.20 11.16 -5.87
C ALA A 90 1.29 10.43 -4.88
N PHE A 91 1.47 9.12 -4.73
CA PHE A 91 0.74 8.33 -3.75
C PHE A 91 1.11 8.74 -2.32
N ALA A 92 2.41 8.86 -2.03
CA ALA A 92 2.86 9.27 -0.70
C ALA A 92 2.30 10.64 -0.32
N ARG A 93 2.28 11.59 -1.26
CA ARG A 93 1.68 12.93 -1.04
C ARG A 93 0.18 12.85 -0.82
N ALA A 94 -0.52 12.02 -1.59
CA ALA A 94 -1.97 11.84 -1.45
C ALA A 94 -2.33 11.23 -0.09
N VAL A 95 -1.54 10.28 0.39
CA VAL A 95 -1.71 9.66 1.71
C VAL A 95 -1.59 10.73 2.81
N GLU A 96 -0.54 11.54 2.74
CA GLU A 96 -0.31 12.62 3.71
C GLU A 96 -1.43 13.68 3.65
N ALA A 97 -1.84 14.08 2.45
CA ALA A 97 -2.93 15.03 2.25
C ALA A 97 -4.26 14.52 2.80
N ALA A 98 -4.45 13.22 2.84
CA ALA A 98 -5.64 12.57 3.40
C ALA A 98 -5.61 12.47 4.93
N GLY A 99 -4.53 12.92 5.58
CA GLY A 99 -4.36 12.83 7.02
C GLY A 99 -3.88 11.47 7.50
N LEU A 100 -3.35 10.65 6.61
CA LEU A 100 -2.84 9.31 6.91
C LEU A 100 -1.31 9.33 6.91
N VAL A 101 -0.70 8.35 7.55
CA VAL A 101 0.77 8.19 7.55
C VAL A 101 1.17 7.20 6.46
N PHE A 102 2.10 7.61 5.62
CA PHE A 102 2.72 6.73 4.64
C PHE A 102 3.91 6.04 5.30
N ILE A 103 3.87 4.72 5.38
CA ILE A 103 4.97 3.95 5.98
C ILE A 103 6.01 3.68 4.90
N GLY A 104 7.08 4.47 4.91
CA GLY A 104 8.14 4.40 3.92
C GLY A 104 8.86 5.72 3.79
N PRO A 105 9.71 5.89 2.77
CA PRO A 105 10.40 7.15 2.53
C PRO A 105 9.41 8.28 2.23
N THR A 106 9.82 9.52 2.51
CA THR A 106 9.00 10.69 2.16
C THR A 106 8.86 10.81 0.64
N ALA A 107 7.84 11.55 0.19
CA ALA A 107 7.61 11.78 -1.23
C ALA A 107 8.83 12.41 -1.92
N ASP A 108 9.50 13.36 -1.25
CA ASP A 108 10.70 14.00 -1.78
C ASP A 108 11.86 13.01 -1.97
N VAL A 109 12.05 12.10 -1.01
CA VAL A 109 13.08 11.06 -1.11
C VAL A 109 12.76 10.11 -2.25
N ILE A 110 11.50 9.71 -2.41
CA ILE A 110 11.08 8.82 -3.50
C ILE A 110 11.35 9.48 -4.85
N GLU A 111 11.04 10.76 -5.03
CA GLU A 111 11.31 11.51 -6.25
C GLU A 111 12.80 11.57 -6.57
N ARG A 112 13.62 11.89 -5.58
CA ARG A 112 15.07 11.97 -5.77
C ARG A 112 15.68 10.64 -6.20
N LEU A 113 15.22 9.53 -5.60
CA LEU A 113 15.68 8.20 -5.97
C LEU A 113 15.27 7.84 -7.39
N GLY A 114 14.04 8.19 -7.78
CA GLY A 114 13.55 7.98 -9.14
C GLY A 114 14.33 8.78 -10.17
N ASP A 115 14.58 10.06 -9.91
CA ASP A 115 15.36 10.94 -10.78
C ASP A 115 16.80 10.46 -10.91
N LYS A 116 17.39 10.02 -9.81
CA LYS A 116 18.77 9.51 -9.79
C LYS A 116 18.89 8.22 -10.62
N ALA A 117 17.90 7.33 -10.51
CA ALA A 117 17.88 6.10 -11.31
C ALA A 117 17.68 6.40 -12.80
N ALA A 118 16.81 7.36 -13.14
CA ALA A 118 16.59 7.79 -14.52
C ALA A 118 17.86 8.42 -15.12
N ALA A 119 18.51 9.32 -14.39
CA ALA A 119 19.77 9.94 -14.83
C ALA A 119 20.86 8.89 -15.06
N LYS A 120 20.96 7.91 -14.16
CA LYS A 120 21.93 6.82 -14.29
C LYS A 120 21.66 5.96 -15.53
N ARG A 121 20.41 5.73 -15.88
CA ARG A 121 20.02 4.99 -17.09
C ARG A 121 20.33 5.79 -18.35
N GLU A 122 20.10 7.08 -18.34
CA GLU A 122 20.39 7.96 -19.48
C GLU A 122 21.89 8.10 -19.75
N ALA A 123 22.70 8.03 -18.69
CA ALA A 123 24.15 8.15 -18.80
C ALA A 123 24.83 6.93 -19.45
N LYS A 124 24.09 5.88 -19.72
CA LYS A 124 24.60 4.72 -20.44
C LYS A 124 24.38 4.84 -21.93
#